data_0d5a0931fd221c483ea6c0c87baeb2c2
#
_entry.id   0d5a0931fd221c483ea6c0c87baeb2c2
#
_cell.length_a   1.000
_cell.length_b   1.000
_cell.length_c   1.000
_cell.angle_alpha   90.00
_cell.angle_beta   90.00
_cell.angle_gamma   90.00
#
_symmetry.space_group_name_H-M   'P 1'
#
loop_
_entity.id
_entity.type
_entity.pdbx_description
1 polymer ?
#
loop_
_entity_poly.entity_id
_entity_poly.type
_entity_poly.pdbx_seq_one_letter_code
_entity_poly.pdbx_strand_id
1 'polypeptide(L)'
;PSFVYLIPVMMLFGVTDTSVLIAVIVYATIPATRYTVEGLRSIPPALNDAGAMSGVNNLQRIFKIDFPLAFPHIMLGINQTIVFALFMVIIGAFIGTEDLGQYILKALSDLKGGGKGLILGICVAFIALIFDNLIKTYADKRKKELGYVS
;
A
#
# COMPACT_ATOMS: atom_id res chain seq x y z
N PRO A 1 12.08 -0.67 -10.38
CA PRO A 1 11.24 -0.24 -11.49
C PRO A 1 10.02 -1.16 -11.59
N SER A 2 8.84 -0.58 -11.47
CA SER A 2 7.56 -1.29 -11.41
C SER A 2 7.24 -2.10 -12.67
N PHE A 3 7.73 -1.68 -13.84
CA PHE A 3 7.59 -2.41 -15.10
C PHE A 3 8.16 -3.84 -15.09
N VAL A 4 9.16 -4.12 -14.25
CA VAL A 4 9.79 -5.44 -14.18
C VAL A 4 8.79 -6.52 -13.76
N TYR A 5 7.79 -6.18 -12.95
CA TYR A 5 6.76 -7.12 -12.52
C TYR A 5 5.67 -7.32 -13.58
N LEU A 6 5.42 -6.28 -14.38
CA LEU A 6 4.34 -6.28 -15.35
C LEU A 6 4.70 -7.07 -16.61
N ILE A 7 5.94 -6.93 -17.10
CA ILE A 7 6.39 -7.57 -18.35
C ILE A 7 6.23 -9.10 -18.31
N PRO A 8 6.74 -9.85 -17.30
CA PRO A 8 6.58 -11.29 -17.23
C PRO A 8 5.11 -11.74 -17.15
N VAL A 9 4.29 -10.99 -16.39
CA VAL A 9 2.88 -11.33 -16.24
C VAL A 9 2.13 -11.15 -17.55
N MET A 10 2.44 -10.07 -18.31
CA MET A 10 1.86 -9.84 -19.64
C MET A 10 2.30 -10.89 -20.66
N MET A 11 3.53 -11.37 -20.58
CA MET A 11 4.00 -12.45 -21.46
C MET A 11 3.27 -13.77 -21.22
N LEU A 12 2.80 -14.01 -19.99
CA LEU A 12 2.07 -15.22 -19.62
C LEU A 12 0.56 -15.13 -19.86
N PHE A 13 -0.04 -14.00 -19.55
CA PHE A 13 -1.50 -13.83 -19.52
C PHE A 13 -2.03 -12.84 -20.60
N GLY A 14 -1.13 -12.30 -21.42
CA GLY A 14 -1.49 -11.30 -22.41
C GLY A 14 -1.73 -9.91 -21.81
N VAL A 15 -2.14 -8.96 -22.66
CA VAL A 15 -2.48 -7.59 -22.26
C VAL A 15 -3.93 -7.55 -21.81
N THR A 16 -4.17 -7.86 -20.55
CA THR A 16 -5.49 -7.97 -19.94
C THR A 16 -5.52 -7.29 -18.57
N ASP A 17 -6.72 -6.94 -18.09
CA ASP A 17 -6.91 -6.38 -16.74
C ASP A 17 -6.42 -7.37 -15.66
N THR A 18 -6.56 -8.68 -15.92
CA THR A 18 -6.05 -9.72 -15.02
C THR A 18 -4.53 -9.63 -14.86
N SER A 19 -3.80 -9.34 -15.94
CA SER A 19 -2.34 -9.17 -15.89
C SER A 19 -1.94 -7.98 -15.04
N VAL A 20 -2.66 -6.88 -15.17
CA VAL A 20 -2.43 -5.68 -14.33
C VAL A 20 -2.76 -5.97 -12.88
N LEU A 21 -3.88 -6.66 -12.60
CA LEU A 21 -4.27 -7.02 -11.24
C LEU A 21 -3.19 -7.87 -10.55
N ILE A 22 -2.68 -8.90 -11.22
CA ILE A 22 -1.60 -9.74 -10.69
C ILE A 22 -0.34 -8.91 -10.41
N ALA A 23 0.04 -8.05 -11.34
CA ALA A 23 1.20 -7.19 -11.18
C ALA A 23 1.03 -6.18 -10.03
N VAL A 24 -0.19 -5.62 -9.86
CA VAL A 24 -0.55 -4.76 -8.72
C VAL A 24 -0.37 -5.51 -7.40
N ILE A 25 -0.91 -6.73 -7.28
CA ILE A 25 -0.82 -7.53 -6.06
C ILE A 25 0.65 -7.81 -5.70
N VAL A 26 1.44 -8.28 -6.67
CA VAL A 26 2.86 -8.59 -6.45
C VAL A 26 3.63 -7.34 -6.03
N TYR A 27 3.43 -6.23 -6.74
CA TYR A 27 4.14 -4.99 -6.44
C TYR A 27 3.73 -4.37 -5.10
N ALA A 28 2.45 -4.37 -4.78
CA ALA A 28 1.92 -3.83 -3.54
C ALA A 28 2.26 -4.69 -2.30
N THR A 29 2.60 -5.96 -2.48
CA THR A 29 3.06 -6.83 -1.39
C THR A 29 4.40 -6.38 -0.81
N ILE A 30 5.25 -5.72 -1.61
CA ILE A 30 6.59 -5.29 -1.17
C ILE A 30 6.54 -4.32 0.03
N PRO A 31 5.83 -3.17 -0.03
CA PRO A 31 5.74 -2.28 1.12
C PRO A 31 4.99 -2.92 2.29
N ALA A 32 3.92 -3.68 2.05
CA ALA A 32 3.18 -4.37 3.09
C ALA A 32 4.09 -5.26 3.95
N THR A 33 4.88 -6.09 3.29
CA THR A 33 5.80 -7.01 3.96
C THR A 33 6.91 -6.23 4.67
N ARG A 34 7.52 -5.25 4.00
CA ARG A 34 8.65 -4.49 4.55
C ARG A 34 8.29 -3.75 5.83
N TYR A 35 7.21 -2.99 5.82
CA TYR A 35 6.76 -2.23 6.99
C TYR A 35 6.28 -3.14 8.13
N THR A 36 5.67 -4.27 7.83
CA THR A 36 5.29 -5.26 8.84
C THR A 36 6.52 -5.84 9.54
N VAL A 37 7.53 -6.25 8.77
CA VAL A 37 8.79 -6.77 9.33
C VAL A 37 9.51 -5.70 10.14
N GLU A 38 9.57 -4.46 9.65
CA GLU A 38 10.19 -3.34 10.37
C GLU A 38 9.46 -3.04 11.69
N GLY A 39 8.13 -3.05 11.67
CA GLY A 39 7.31 -2.89 12.86
C GLY A 39 7.56 -3.97 13.91
N LEU A 40 7.67 -5.22 13.50
CA LEU A 40 7.99 -6.32 14.42
C LEU A 40 9.43 -6.23 14.96
N ARG A 41 10.38 -5.79 14.14
CA ARG A 41 11.79 -5.61 14.55
C ARG A 41 12.01 -4.39 15.46
N SER A 42 11.13 -3.41 15.41
CA SER A 42 11.22 -2.21 16.26
C SER A 42 10.81 -2.45 17.71
N ILE A 43 10.27 -3.64 18.03
CA ILE A 43 9.85 -3.99 19.39
C ILE A 43 11.10 -4.20 20.26
N PRO A 44 11.23 -3.48 21.40
CA PRO A 44 12.36 -3.65 22.29
C PRO A 44 12.51 -5.07 22.82
N PRO A 45 13.72 -5.67 22.82
CA PRO A 45 13.93 -7.04 23.31
C PRO A 45 13.45 -7.26 24.75
N ALA A 46 13.55 -6.24 25.59
CA ALA A 46 13.08 -6.29 26.98
C ALA A 46 11.59 -6.67 27.11
N LEU A 47 10.73 -6.28 26.14
CA LEU A 47 9.32 -6.66 26.17
C LEU A 47 9.13 -8.15 25.81
N ASN A 48 10.00 -8.67 24.96
CA ASN A 48 10.01 -10.10 24.64
C ASN A 48 10.42 -10.95 25.85
N ASP A 49 11.44 -10.49 26.57
CA ASP A 49 11.94 -11.14 27.77
C ASP A 49 10.91 -11.09 28.90
N ALA A 50 10.26 -9.94 29.11
CA ALA A 50 9.17 -9.79 30.07
C ALA A 50 7.97 -10.71 29.75
N GLY A 51 7.62 -10.84 28.47
CA GLY A 51 6.59 -11.77 28.02
C GLY A 51 6.95 -13.23 28.31
N ALA A 52 8.21 -13.61 28.05
CA ALA A 52 8.69 -14.96 28.34
C ALA A 52 8.67 -15.28 29.85
N MET A 53 9.11 -14.32 30.68
CA MET A 53 9.06 -14.44 32.15
C MET A 53 7.61 -14.57 32.69
N SER A 54 6.64 -13.98 31.99
CA SER A 54 5.22 -14.06 32.37
C SER A 54 4.54 -15.36 31.94
N GLY A 55 5.27 -16.31 31.34
CA GLY A 55 4.73 -17.60 30.89
C GLY A 55 3.79 -17.48 29.68
N VAL A 56 3.89 -16.41 28.90
CA VAL A 56 3.05 -16.18 27.72
C VAL A 56 3.45 -17.13 26.60
N ASN A 57 2.48 -17.88 26.04
CA ASN A 57 2.70 -18.75 24.90
C ASN A 57 3.01 -17.91 23.63
N ASN A 58 3.77 -18.48 22.66
CA ASN A 58 4.16 -17.80 21.41
C ASN A 58 2.98 -17.17 20.66
N LEU A 59 1.84 -17.84 20.57
CA LEU A 59 0.64 -17.29 19.94
C LEU A 59 0.08 -16.09 20.72
N GLN A 60 0.05 -16.19 22.04
CA GLN A 60 -0.39 -15.09 22.90
C GLN A 60 0.55 -13.89 22.78
N ARG A 61 1.85 -14.13 22.68
CA ARG A 61 2.85 -13.08 22.46
C ARG A 61 2.59 -12.34 21.16
N ILE A 62 2.40 -13.05 20.05
CA ILE A 62 2.13 -12.45 18.73
C ILE A 62 0.89 -11.56 18.80
N PHE A 63 -0.23 -12.04 19.33
CA PHE A 63 -1.50 -11.30 19.29
C PHE A 63 -1.64 -10.24 20.39
N LYS A 64 -1.02 -10.42 21.56
CA LYS A 64 -1.18 -9.52 22.70
C LYS A 64 -0.04 -8.53 22.87
N ILE A 65 1.15 -8.82 22.32
CA ILE A 65 2.34 -7.99 22.49
C ILE A 65 2.82 -7.50 21.12
N ASP A 66 3.25 -8.42 20.25
CA ASP A 66 3.95 -8.06 19.01
C ASP A 66 3.06 -7.31 18.03
N PHE A 67 1.85 -7.81 17.78
CA PHE A 67 0.92 -7.21 16.83
C PHE A 67 0.42 -5.82 17.27
N PRO A 68 -0.03 -5.60 18.52
CA PRO A 68 -0.42 -4.27 18.98
C PRO A 68 0.74 -3.26 18.93
N LEU A 69 1.95 -3.67 19.27
CA LEU A 69 3.12 -2.79 19.26
C LEU A 69 3.59 -2.48 17.82
N ALA A 70 3.53 -3.46 16.92
CA ALA A 70 3.86 -3.26 15.52
C ALA A 70 2.75 -2.55 14.72
N PHE A 71 1.54 -2.43 15.26
CA PHE A 71 0.36 -1.92 14.58
C PHE A 71 0.56 -0.56 13.90
N PRO A 72 1.22 0.45 14.51
CA PRO A 72 1.45 1.73 13.84
C PRO A 72 2.29 1.59 12.56
N HIS A 73 3.30 0.72 12.55
CA HIS A 73 4.12 0.45 11.37
C HIS A 73 3.35 -0.32 10.31
N ILE A 74 2.50 -1.27 10.74
CA ILE A 74 1.61 -2.01 9.82
C ILE A 74 0.64 -1.04 9.12
N MET A 75 0.10 -0.07 9.83
CA MET A 75 -0.77 0.95 9.24
C MET A 75 -0.04 1.82 8.21
N LEU A 76 1.21 2.21 8.49
CA LEU A 76 2.05 2.87 7.50
C LEU A 76 2.30 1.97 6.28
N GLY A 77 2.50 0.68 6.50
CA GLY A 77 2.62 -0.33 5.44
C GLY A 77 1.39 -0.41 4.56
N ILE A 78 0.19 -0.42 5.15
CA ILE A 78 -1.08 -0.40 4.41
C ILE A 78 -1.18 0.87 3.56
N ASN A 79 -0.86 2.03 4.13
CA ASN A 79 -0.87 3.29 3.40
C ASN A 79 0.07 3.24 2.18
N GLN A 80 1.31 2.82 2.37
CA GLN A 80 2.27 2.68 1.27
C GLN A 80 1.82 1.64 0.23
N THR A 81 1.18 0.56 0.67
CA THR A 81 0.63 -0.46 -0.22
C THR A 81 -0.40 0.13 -1.17
N ILE A 82 -1.30 0.99 -0.68
CA ILE A 82 -2.31 1.66 -1.51
C ILE A 82 -1.65 2.61 -2.51
N VAL A 83 -0.67 3.40 -2.09
CA VAL A 83 0.06 4.30 -2.97
C VAL A 83 0.75 3.52 -4.09
N PHE A 84 1.43 2.41 -3.76
CA PHE A 84 2.09 1.56 -4.74
C PHE A 84 1.11 0.88 -5.69
N ALA A 85 -0.05 0.45 -5.18
CA ALA A 85 -1.12 -0.11 -5.99
C ALA A 85 -1.65 0.92 -7.01
N LEU A 86 -1.92 2.16 -6.57
CA LEU A 86 -2.37 3.23 -7.46
C LEU A 86 -1.33 3.56 -8.54
N PHE A 87 -0.04 3.61 -8.20
CA PHE A 87 1.02 3.78 -9.20
C PHE A 87 1.01 2.66 -10.25
N MET A 88 0.81 1.41 -9.81
CA MET A 88 0.81 0.28 -10.72
C MET A 88 -0.42 0.25 -11.63
N VAL A 89 -1.58 0.68 -11.14
CA VAL A 89 -2.79 0.86 -11.95
C VAL A 89 -2.55 1.91 -13.06
N ILE A 90 -1.93 3.04 -12.73
CA ILE A 90 -1.59 4.07 -13.72
C ILE A 90 -0.63 3.51 -14.78
N ILE A 91 0.37 2.72 -14.37
CA ILE A 91 1.30 2.07 -15.30
C ILE A 91 0.57 1.05 -16.17
N GLY A 92 -0.38 0.28 -15.63
CA GLY A 92 -1.24 -0.64 -16.37
C GLY A 92 -2.00 0.05 -17.49
N ALA A 93 -2.45 1.26 -17.26
CA ALA A 93 -3.13 2.07 -18.26
C ALA A 93 -2.28 2.39 -19.49
N PHE A 94 -0.96 2.57 -19.33
CA PHE A 94 -0.04 2.79 -20.45
C PHE A 94 0.05 1.58 -21.38
N ILE A 95 -0.43 0.43 -20.95
CA ILE A 95 -0.35 -0.83 -21.69
C ILE A 95 -1.65 -1.12 -22.44
N GLY A 96 -2.72 -0.36 -22.16
CA GLY A 96 -3.96 -0.45 -22.90
C GLY A 96 -5.11 -1.14 -22.18
N THR A 97 -5.02 -1.32 -20.87
CA THR A 97 -6.16 -1.79 -20.06
C THR A 97 -7.21 -0.67 -19.94
N GLU A 98 -8.50 -1.04 -20.02
CA GLU A 98 -9.61 -0.08 -19.96
C GLU A 98 -9.95 0.31 -18.52
N ASP A 99 -9.10 1.15 -17.91
CA ASP A 99 -9.29 1.67 -16.57
C ASP A 99 -9.18 3.21 -16.50
N LEU A 100 -9.29 3.77 -15.28
CA LEU A 100 -9.15 5.21 -15.04
C LEU A 100 -7.88 5.80 -15.64
N GLY A 101 -6.79 5.06 -15.64
CA GLY A 101 -5.52 5.50 -16.21
C GLY A 101 -5.57 5.64 -17.72
N GLN A 102 -6.33 4.78 -18.44
CA GLN A 102 -6.49 4.90 -19.88
C GLN A 102 -7.30 6.15 -20.26
N TYR A 103 -8.31 6.52 -19.47
CA TYR A 103 -9.02 7.79 -19.66
C TYR A 103 -8.11 8.99 -19.51
N ILE A 104 -7.17 8.93 -18.54
CA ILE A 104 -6.15 9.98 -18.37
C ILE A 104 -5.25 10.05 -19.61
N LEU A 105 -4.76 8.91 -20.10
CA LEU A 105 -3.91 8.84 -21.30
C LEU A 105 -4.62 9.35 -22.53
N LYS A 106 -5.85 8.90 -22.77
CA LYS A 106 -6.67 9.39 -23.90
C LYS A 106 -6.90 10.90 -23.80
N ALA A 107 -7.15 11.41 -22.61
CA ALA A 107 -7.35 12.83 -22.39
C ALA A 107 -6.07 13.67 -22.52
N LEU A 108 -4.90 13.08 -22.24
CA LEU A 108 -3.58 13.73 -22.48
C LEU A 108 -3.22 13.75 -23.96
N SER A 109 -3.61 12.73 -24.72
CA SER A 109 -3.36 12.66 -26.18
C SER A 109 -4.31 13.53 -27.00
N ASP A 110 -5.46 13.91 -26.46
CA ASP A 110 -6.42 14.81 -27.09
C ASP A 110 -6.04 16.28 -26.83
N LEU A 111 -5.18 16.81 -27.69
CA LEU A 111 -4.72 18.20 -27.63
C LEU A 111 -5.85 19.24 -27.71
N LYS A 112 -7.02 18.88 -28.23
CA LYS A 112 -8.19 19.75 -28.30
C LYS A 112 -9.03 19.74 -27.02
N GLY A 113 -8.87 18.70 -26.18
CA GLY A 113 -9.60 18.51 -24.92
C GLY A 113 -8.76 18.83 -23.67
N GLY A 114 -7.72 19.65 -23.75
CA GLY A 114 -6.65 19.85 -22.76
C GLY A 114 -7.04 20.08 -21.28
N GLY A 115 -8.31 20.31 -20.98
CA GLY A 115 -8.79 20.39 -19.58
C GLY A 115 -9.17 19.04 -18.98
N LYS A 116 -9.57 18.06 -19.78
CA LYS A 116 -10.09 16.77 -19.28
C LYS A 116 -8.99 15.92 -18.61
N GLY A 117 -7.80 15.86 -19.20
CA GLY A 117 -6.67 15.13 -18.63
C GLY A 117 -6.20 15.71 -17.31
N LEU A 118 -6.19 17.03 -17.18
CA LEU A 118 -5.87 17.72 -15.94
C LEU A 118 -6.90 17.38 -14.84
N ILE A 119 -8.19 17.45 -15.16
CA ILE A 119 -9.27 17.14 -14.21
C ILE A 119 -9.17 15.68 -13.73
N LEU A 120 -8.98 14.74 -14.65
CA LEU A 120 -8.84 13.32 -14.30
C LEU A 120 -7.59 13.06 -13.44
N GLY A 121 -6.46 13.69 -13.76
CA GLY A 121 -5.25 13.60 -12.94
C GLY A 121 -5.45 14.15 -11.53
N ILE A 122 -6.14 15.29 -11.41
CA ILE A 122 -6.51 15.86 -10.12
C ILE A 122 -7.44 14.93 -9.35
N CYS A 123 -8.43 14.31 -9.99
CA CYS A 123 -9.33 13.34 -9.34
C CYS A 123 -8.56 12.15 -8.74
N VAL A 124 -7.61 11.57 -9.48
CA VAL A 124 -6.78 10.46 -8.98
C VAL A 124 -5.90 10.93 -7.81
N ALA A 125 -5.31 12.12 -7.90
CA ALA A 125 -4.55 12.71 -6.80
C ALA A 125 -5.41 12.91 -5.54
N PHE A 126 -6.64 13.39 -5.69
CA PHE A 126 -7.57 13.54 -4.57
C PHE A 126 -7.95 12.19 -3.94
N ILE A 127 -8.20 11.17 -4.75
CA ILE A 127 -8.46 9.81 -4.25
C ILE A 127 -7.27 9.33 -3.41
N ALA A 128 -6.05 9.45 -3.91
CA ALA A 128 -4.84 9.06 -3.18
C ALA A 128 -4.70 9.84 -1.86
N LEU A 129 -4.93 11.16 -1.86
CA LEU A 129 -4.86 12.00 -0.66
C LEU A 129 -5.94 11.64 0.37
N ILE A 130 -7.16 11.32 -0.07
CA ILE A 130 -8.24 10.91 0.83
C ILE A 130 -7.85 9.60 1.54
N PHE A 131 -7.39 8.60 0.80
CA PHE A 131 -6.93 7.34 1.40
C PHE A 131 -5.74 7.55 2.35
N ASP A 132 -4.74 8.34 1.96
CA ASP A 132 -3.59 8.68 2.80
C ASP A 132 -4.03 9.31 4.13
N ASN A 133 -4.90 10.33 4.08
CA ASN A 133 -5.41 11.01 5.26
C ASN A 133 -6.25 10.10 6.17
N LEU A 134 -7.13 9.28 5.59
CA LEU A 134 -7.97 8.35 6.37
C LEU A 134 -7.11 7.35 7.14
N ILE A 135 -6.11 6.76 6.48
CA ILE A 135 -5.25 5.76 7.09
C ILE A 135 -4.36 6.40 8.16
N LYS A 136 -3.76 7.56 7.88
CA LYS A 136 -2.94 8.30 8.85
C LYS A 136 -3.75 8.67 10.09
N THR A 137 -4.94 9.23 9.90
CA THR A 137 -5.82 9.60 11.01
C THR A 137 -6.17 8.39 11.89
N TYR A 138 -6.47 7.25 11.27
CA TYR A 138 -6.73 6.01 11.99
C TYR A 138 -5.50 5.47 12.72
N ALA A 139 -4.35 5.49 12.08
CA ALA A 139 -3.08 5.08 12.68
C ALA A 139 -2.68 5.95 13.87
N ASP A 140 -2.84 7.27 13.77
CA ASP A 140 -2.51 8.21 14.82
C ASP A 140 -3.47 8.08 16.03
N LYS A 141 -4.76 7.85 15.76
CA LYS A 141 -5.73 7.57 16.82
C LYS A 141 -5.33 6.32 17.61
N ARG A 142 -4.95 5.26 16.92
CA ARG A 142 -4.51 4.01 17.56
C ARG A 142 -3.16 4.17 18.29
N LYS A 143 -2.23 4.95 17.77
CA LYS A 143 -0.99 5.28 18.48
C LYS A 143 -1.26 5.90 19.83
N LYS A 144 -2.17 6.87 19.90
CA LYS A 144 -2.56 7.55 21.13
C LYS A 144 -3.22 6.58 22.14
N GLU A 145 -4.09 5.68 21.67
CA GLU A 145 -4.73 4.67 22.51
C GLU A 145 -3.72 3.66 23.11
N LEU A 146 -2.65 3.37 22.38
CA LEU A 146 -1.58 2.44 22.82
C LEU A 146 -0.49 3.11 23.68
N GLY A 147 -0.63 4.42 23.98
CA GLY A 147 0.31 5.14 24.83
C GLY A 147 1.65 5.51 24.16
N TYR A 148 1.74 5.43 22.83
CA TYR A 148 2.86 5.99 22.09
C TYR A 148 2.74 7.51 22.12
N VAL A 149 3.34 8.15 23.13
CA VAL A 149 3.48 9.60 23.18
C VAL A 149 4.44 10.02 22.07
N SER A 150 4.00 10.95 21.25
CA SER A 150 4.81 11.65 20.25
C SER A 150 5.90 12.47 20.89
#